data_154d1e05a5f7a2090981381c88e89f4d
#
_entry.id   154d1e05a5f7a2090981381c88e89f4d
#
_cell.length_a   1.000
_cell.length_b   1.000
_cell.length_c   1.000
_cell.angle_alpha   90.00
_cell.angle_beta   90.00
_cell.angle_gamma   90.00
#
_symmetry.space_group_name_H-M   'P 1'
#
loop_
_entity.id
_entity.type
_entity.pdbx_description
1 polymer ?
#
loop_
_entity_poly.entity_id
_entity_poly.type
_entity_poly.pdbx_seq_one_letter_code
_entity_poly.pdbx_strand_id
1 'polypeptide(L)'
;MKKFILTVFIFLTASFAVSLSILTMANAKMMPKKPMASKNAKLIARGKKLFYSKDIGTNGFSCATCHVYSAGTYINLHGRGMVIRPIKNAAKKMAEFDKMHHMHMTVKMKDKMCVKFALRGHLSKSGLEALTAYVDSLK
;
A
#
# COMPACT_ATOMS: atom_id res chain seq x y z
N MET A 1 26.87 -37.31 61.01
CA MET A 1 27.32 -36.67 59.77
C MET A 1 26.45 -37.02 58.53
N LYS A 2 26.03 -38.28 58.33
CA LYS A 2 25.20 -38.67 57.14
C LYS A 2 23.82 -38.02 57.07
N LYS A 3 23.17 -37.76 58.22
CA LYS A 3 21.81 -37.13 58.23
C LYS A 3 21.84 -35.67 57.90
N PHE A 4 22.90 -34.95 58.17
CA PHE A 4 23.04 -33.50 57.87
C PHE A 4 23.23 -33.21 56.39
N ILE A 5 23.93 -34.10 55.70
CA ILE A 5 24.18 -34.01 54.26
C ILE A 5 22.89 -34.21 53.46
N LEU A 6 22.05 -35.16 53.92
CA LEU A 6 20.75 -35.43 53.26
C LEU A 6 19.77 -34.25 53.34
N THR A 7 19.74 -33.56 54.46
CA THR A 7 18.84 -32.41 54.66
C THR A 7 19.26 -31.21 53.79
N VAL A 8 20.56 -30.98 53.67
CA VAL A 8 21.09 -29.89 52.79
C VAL A 8 20.78 -30.16 51.30
N PHE A 9 20.86 -31.43 50.88
CA PHE A 9 20.52 -31.79 49.50
C PHE A 9 19.04 -31.60 49.17
N ILE A 10 18.12 -31.87 50.10
CA ILE A 10 16.66 -31.71 49.93
C ILE A 10 16.31 -30.21 49.80
N PHE A 11 16.97 -29.34 50.56
CA PHE A 11 16.73 -27.90 50.46
C PHE A 11 17.31 -27.29 49.19
N LEU A 12 18.45 -27.80 48.68
CA LEU A 12 19.03 -27.30 47.41
C LEU A 12 18.19 -27.71 46.20
N THR A 13 17.60 -28.90 46.20
CA THR A 13 16.78 -29.36 45.07
C THR A 13 15.42 -28.65 45.03
N ALA A 14 14.81 -28.31 46.19
CA ALA A 14 13.56 -27.60 46.29
C ALA A 14 13.68 -26.16 45.79
N SER A 15 14.81 -25.49 46.05
CA SER A 15 15.06 -24.10 45.56
C SER A 15 15.27 -24.03 44.04
N PHE A 16 15.77 -25.09 43.41
CA PHE A 16 15.99 -25.09 41.95
C PHE A 16 14.68 -25.32 41.19
N ALA A 17 13.72 -26.06 41.72
CA ALA A 17 12.43 -26.32 41.09
C ALA A 17 11.53 -25.10 41.05
N VAL A 18 11.59 -24.19 42.03
CA VAL A 18 10.78 -22.97 42.08
C VAL A 18 11.30 -21.92 41.08
N SER A 19 12.63 -21.88 40.86
CA SER A 19 13.21 -20.90 39.90
C SER A 19 12.90 -21.22 38.44
N LEU A 20 12.66 -22.49 38.10
CA LEU A 20 12.35 -22.89 36.72
C LEU A 20 10.89 -22.62 36.32
N SER A 21 9.99 -22.54 37.29
CA SER A 21 8.58 -22.30 37.02
C SER A 21 8.25 -20.83 36.71
N ILE A 22 9.10 -19.88 37.09
CA ILE A 22 8.89 -18.44 36.85
C ILE A 22 9.34 -18.05 35.43
N LEU A 23 10.23 -18.82 34.79
CA LEU A 23 10.72 -18.51 33.44
C LEU A 23 9.76 -18.89 32.31
N THR A 24 8.74 -19.70 32.58
CA THR A 24 7.81 -20.17 31.55
C THR A 24 6.57 -19.26 31.36
N MET A 25 6.34 -18.28 32.22
CA MET A 25 5.21 -17.35 32.11
C MET A 25 5.50 -16.07 31.30
N ALA A 26 6.75 -15.83 30.91
CA ALA A 26 7.16 -14.61 30.21
C ALA A 26 7.07 -14.71 28.66
N ASN A 27 6.66 -15.87 28.12
CA ASN A 27 6.41 -16.03 26.69
C ASN A 27 4.93 -15.99 26.31
N ALA A 28 4.15 -15.11 26.95
CA ALA A 28 2.93 -14.65 26.34
C ALA A 28 3.34 -13.86 25.08
N LYS A 29 3.36 -14.58 23.97
CA LYS A 29 3.57 -14.06 22.62
C LYS A 29 2.63 -12.89 22.43
N MET A 30 3.08 -11.65 22.67
CA MET A 30 2.41 -10.47 22.17
C MET A 30 2.36 -10.65 20.65
N MET A 31 1.22 -11.15 20.16
CA MET A 31 0.94 -11.08 18.74
C MET A 31 1.02 -9.59 18.38
N PRO A 32 1.97 -9.19 17.50
CA PRO A 32 2.01 -7.81 17.07
C PRO A 32 0.65 -7.52 16.43
N LYS A 33 -0.14 -6.65 17.04
CA LYS A 33 -1.36 -6.07 16.47
C LYS A 33 -0.93 -5.49 15.13
N LYS A 34 -1.25 -6.21 14.03
CA LYS A 34 -0.79 -5.87 12.68
C LYS A 34 -1.27 -4.45 12.37
N PRO A 35 -0.39 -3.46 12.23
CA PRO A 35 -0.81 -2.07 12.16
C PRO A 35 -1.72 -1.88 10.94
N MET A 36 -2.79 -1.11 11.06
CA MET A 36 -3.63 -0.69 9.91
C MET A 36 -2.79 -0.05 8.79
N ALA A 37 -1.66 0.56 9.12
CA ALA A 37 -0.63 1.01 8.19
C ALA A 37 -0.18 -0.09 7.20
N SER A 38 -0.16 -1.38 7.61
CA SER A 38 0.25 -2.47 6.73
C SER A 38 -0.76 -2.78 5.61
N LYS A 39 -2.06 -2.55 5.83
CA LYS A 39 -3.10 -2.78 4.81
C LYS A 39 -3.04 -1.70 3.73
N ASN A 40 -2.88 -0.45 4.13
CA ASN A 40 -2.76 0.68 3.20
C ASN A 40 -1.45 0.59 2.38
N ALA A 41 -0.33 0.26 3.01
CA ALA A 41 0.93 0.06 2.32
C ALA A 41 0.86 -1.05 1.25
N LYS A 42 0.19 -2.17 1.55
CA LYS A 42 -0.03 -3.24 0.58
C LYS A 42 -0.92 -2.80 -0.59
N LEU A 43 -1.95 -2.02 -0.31
CA LEU A 43 -2.85 -1.48 -1.33
C LEU A 43 -2.07 -0.55 -2.27
N ILE A 44 -1.30 0.39 -1.73
CA ILE A 44 -0.43 1.31 -2.48
C ILE A 44 0.61 0.54 -3.30
N ALA A 45 1.27 -0.47 -2.72
CA ALA A 45 2.24 -1.30 -3.44
C ALA A 45 1.62 -2.05 -4.62
N ARG A 46 0.40 -2.59 -4.44
CA ARG A 46 -0.38 -3.19 -5.54
C ARG A 46 -0.73 -2.15 -6.60
N GLY A 47 -1.17 -0.97 -6.20
CA GLY A 47 -1.48 0.14 -7.09
C GLY A 47 -0.26 0.59 -7.91
N LYS A 48 0.92 0.65 -7.27
CA LYS A 48 2.17 0.93 -7.97
C LYS A 48 2.45 -0.11 -9.06
N LYS A 49 2.29 -1.40 -8.78
CA LYS A 49 2.46 -2.44 -9.80
C LYS A 49 1.51 -2.23 -10.97
N LEU A 50 0.23 -1.95 -10.71
CA LEU A 50 -0.76 -1.67 -11.76
C LEU A 50 -0.39 -0.43 -12.57
N PHE A 51 0.07 0.65 -11.93
CA PHE A 51 0.45 1.89 -12.61
C PHE A 51 1.55 1.69 -13.66
N TYR A 52 2.47 0.76 -13.44
CA TYR A 52 3.57 0.43 -14.36
C TYR A 52 3.25 -0.76 -15.27
N SER A 53 2.19 -1.53 -15.03
CA SER A 53 1.83 -2.68 -15.85
C SER A 53 1.25 -2.25 -17.18
N LYS A 54 1.70 -2.89 -18.26
CA LYS A 54 1.16 -2.77 -19.60
C LYS A 54 -0.03 -3.71 -19.85
N ASP A 55 -0.29 -4.64 -18.92
CA ASP A 55 -1.33 -5.68 -19.06
C ASP A 55 -2.73 -5.18 -18.67
N ILE A 56 -2.84 -3.94 -18.16
CA ILE A 56 -4.13 -3.34 -17.81
C ILE A 56 -4.96 -3.04 -19.04
N GLY A 57 -4.29 -2.69 -20.14
CA GLY A 57 -4.89 -2.29 -21.39
C GLY A 57 -4.56 -3.24 -22.53
N THR A 58 -5.15 -2.99 -23.68
CA THR A 58 -4.94 -3.78 -24.91
C THR A 58 -4.01 -3.10 -25.91
N ASN A 59 -3.58 -1.86 -25.64
CA ASN A 59 -2.75 -1.07 -26.54
C ASN A 59 -1.25 -1.06 -26.17
N GLY A 60 -0.82 -1.87 -25.19
CA GLY A 60 0.58 -1.97 -24.76
C GLY A 60 1.09 -0.79 -23.92
N PHE A 61 0.24 0.17 -23.56
CA PHE A 61 0.61 1.31 -22.72
C PHE A 61 0.26 1.04 -21.25
N SER A 62 0.98 1.76 -20.37
CA SER A 62 0.70 1.84 -18.94
C SER A 62 0.46 3.30 -18.55
N CYS A 63 -0.03 3.54 -17.33
CA CYS A 63 -0.12 4.91 -16.80
C CYS A 63 1.26 5.57 -16.78
N ALA A 64 2.31 4.82 -16.43
CA ALA A 64 3.70 5.28 -16.43
C ALA A 64 4.20 5.64 -17.83
N THR A 65 3.72 5.02 -18.89
CA THR A 65 4.11 5.34 -20.26
C THR A 65 3.90 6.83 -20.55
N CYS A 66 2.75 7.37 -20.15
CA CYS A 66 2.46 8.79 -20.32
C CYS A 66 3.00 9.64 -19.17
N HIS A 67 2.66 9.31 -17.94
CA HIS A 67 2.86 10.19 -16.78
C HIS A 67 4.27 10.14 -16.16
N VAL A 68 5.12 9.20 -16.57
CA VAL A 68 6.54 9.10 -16.17
C VAL A 68 7.45 9.25 -17.37
N TYR A 69 7.33 8.36 -18.34
CA TYR A 69 8.30 8.30 -19.46
C TYR A 69 8.08 9.37 -20.53
N SER A 70 6.84 9.82 -20.72
CA SER A 70 6.50 10.89 -21.67
C SER A 70 6.08 12.19 -20.98
N ALA A 71 6.35 12.33 -19.69
CA ALA A 71 6.06 13.57 -18.97
C ALA A 71 6.85 14.75 -19.56
N GLY A 72 6.15 15.86 -19.81
CA GLY A 72 6.71 17.03 -20.48
C GLY A 72 6.50 17.05 -21.99
N THR A 73 6.11 15.94 -22.62
CA THR A 73 5.88 15.88 -24.06
C THR A 73 4.58 16.61 -24.44
N TYR A 74 4.65 17.38 -25.52
CA TYR A 74 3.48 17.99 -26.15
C TYR A 74 2.78 16.96 -27.05
N ILE A 75 1.47 16.81 -26.90
CA ILE A 75 0.65 15.95 -27.74
C ILE A 75 -0.56 16.73 -28.28
N ASN A 76 -1.05 16.30 -29.44
CA ASN A 76 -2.33 16.75 -29.96
C ASN A 76 -3.37 15.66 -29.73
N LEU A 77 -4.36 15.91 -28.89
CA LEU A 77 -5.44 14.99 -28.59
C LEU A 77 -6.76 15.57 -29.11
N HIS A 78 -7.33 14.96 -30.14
CA HIS A 78 -8.59 15.41 -30.77
C HIS A 78 -8.55 16.91 -31.19
N GLY A 79 -7.46 17.34 -31.79
CA GLY A 79 -7.30 18.73 -32.24
C GLY A 79 -6.90 19.73 -31.13
N ARG A 80 -6.78 19.26 -29.87
CA ARG A 80 -6.35 20.10 -28.75
C ARG A 80 -4.92 19.76 -28.33
N GLY A 81 -4.05 20.75 -28.44
CA GLY A 81 -2.70 20.63 -27.93
C GLY A 81 -2.64 20.60 -26.42
N MET A 82 -1.90 19.66 -25.86
CA MET A 82 -1.69 19.59 -24.41
C MET A 82 -0.32 18.99 -24.06
N VAL A 83 0.22 19.39 -22.91
CA VAL A 83 1.44 18.80 -22.37
C VAL A 83 1.07 17.69 -21.39
N ILE A 84 1.66 16.52 -21.57
CA ILE A 84 1.53 15.43 -20.61
C ILE A 84 2.24 15.83 -19.32
N ARG A 85 1.51 15.89 -18.22
CA ARG A 85 2.04 16.27 -16.90
C ARG A 85 2.29 15.03 -16.04
N PRO A 86 3.35 15.00 -15.23
CA PRO A 86 3.52 13.98 -14.20
C PRO A 86 2.37 14.08 -13.19
N ILE A 87 1.94 12.93 -12.67
CA ILE A 87 0.91 12.90 -11.63
C ILE A 87 1.57 13.28 -10.30
N LYS A 88 1.13 14.39 -9.73
CA LYS A 88 1.51 14.86 -8.39
C LYS A 88 0.32 15.53 -7.73
N ASN A 89 0.13 15.26 -6.43
CA ASN A 89 -0.96 15.85 -5.64
C ASN A 89 -2.35 15.68 -6.30
N ALA A 90 -2.65 14.48 -6.78
CA ALA A 90 -3.83 14.22 -7.61
C ALA A 90 -5.14 14.61 -6.90
N ALA A 91 -5.32 14.24 -5.63
CA ALA A 91 -6.50 14.57 -4.85
C ALA A 91 -6.72 16.08 -4.73
N LYS A 92 -5.65 16.86 -4.44
CA LYS A 92 -5.73 18.32 -4.36
C LYS A 92 -6.12 18.94 -5.71
N LYS A 93 -5.48 18.51 -6.79
CA LYS A 93 -5.76 19.04 -8.15
C LYS A 93 -7.18 18.69 -8.62
N MET A 94 -7.69 17.51 -8.27
CA MET A 94 -9.07 17.14 -8.59
C MET A 94 -10.07 17.98 -7.80
N ALA A 95 -9.81 18.26 -6.53
CA ALA A 95 -10.68 19.16 -5.74
C ALA A 95 -10.65 20.61 -6.27
N GLU A 96 -9.51 21.10 -6.72
CA GLU A 96 -9.40 22.43 -7.37
C GLU A 96 -10.15 22.45 -8.70
N PHE A 97 -10.01 21.41 -9.51
CA PHE A 97 -10.71 21.27 -10.78
C PHE A 97 -12.23 21.24 -10.58
N ASP A 98 -12.70 20.49 -9.57
CA ASP A 98 -14.11 20.40 -9.22
C ASP A 98 -14.71 21.76 -8.83
N LYS A 99 -13.99 22.52 -8.03
CA LYS A 99 -14.40 23.90 -7.66
C LYS A 99 -14.56 24.82 -8.87
N MET A 100 -13.68 24.68 -9.88
CA MET A 100 -13.72 25.53 -11.06
C MET A 100 -14.79 25.12 -12.08
N HIS A 101 -15.07 23.83 -12.18
CA HIS A 101 -15.90 23.28 -13.25
C HIS A 101 -17.20 22.64 -12.79
N HIS A 102 -17.42 22.51 -11.46
CA HIS A 102 -18.62 21.89 -10.86
C HIS A 102 -18.95 20.49 -11.41
N MET A 103 -17.91 19.70 -11.75
CA MET A 103 -18.05 18.40 -12.43
C MET A 103 -18.03 17.20 -11.49
N HIS A 104 -17.85 17.39 -10.18
CA HIS A 104 -17.74 16.33 -9.16
C HIS A 104 -16.76 15.20 -9.54
N MET A 105 -15.63 15.58 -10.15
CA MET A 105 -14.60 14.65 -10.62
C MET A 105 -13.69 14.20 -9.49
N THR A 106 -13.63 12.89 -9.25
CA THR A 106 -12.71 12.30 -8.28
C THR A 106 -11.50 11.66 -8.96
N VAL A 107 -10.40 11.46 -8.22
CA VAL A 107 -9.22 10.74 -8.71
C VAL A 107 -9.62 9.35 -9.22
N LYS A 108 -10.45 8.62 -8.48
CA LYS A 108 -10.96 7.30 -8.88
C LYS A 108 -11.72 7.32 -10.21
N MET A 109 -12.54 8.33 -10.43
CA MET A 109 -13.26 8.50 -11.70
C MET A 109 -12.27 8.78 -12.84
N LYS A 110 -11.29 9.64 -12.60
CA LYS A 110 -10.24 9.94 -13.58
C LYS A 110 -9.41 8.72 -13.92
N ASP A 111 -8.99 7.95 -12.94
CA ASP A 111 -8.25 6.69 -13.13
C ASP A 111 -9.07 5.70 -13.97
N LYS A 112 -10.36 5.52 -13.64
CA LYS A 112 -11.27 4.66 -14.41
C LYS A 112 -11.38 5.10 -15.87
N MET A 113 -11.50 6.41 -16.10
CA MET A 113 -11.56 6.96 -17.46
C MET A 113 -10.23 6.75 -18.21
N CYS A 114 -9.10 6.99 -17.59
CA CYS A 114 -7.79 6.75 -18.20
C CYS A 114 -7.59 5.27 -18.57
N VAL A 115 -7.93 4.35 -17.67
CA VAL A 115 -7.85 2.90 -17.95
C VAL A 115 -8.75 2.54 -19.14
N LYS A 116 -9.98 3.03 -19.16
CA LYS A 116 -10.95 2.69 -20.21
C LYS A 116 -10.59 3.31 -21.56
N PHE A 117 -10.26 4.59 -21.61
CA PHE A 117 -10.12 5.32 -22.87
C PHE A 117 -8.67 5.44 -23.35
N ALA A 118 -7.72 5.69 -22.43
CA ALA A 118 -6.31 5.86 -22.81
C ALA A 118 -5.58 4.52 -22.96
N LEU A 119 -5.86 3.55 -22.09
CA LEU A 119 -5.22 2.23 -22.13
C LEU A 119 -6.07 1.19 -22.88
N ARG A 120 -7.32 1.50 -23.20
CA ARG A 120 -8.31 0.56 -23.78
C ARG A 120 -8.45 -0.70 -22.92
N GLY A 121 -8.48 -0.52 -21.60
CA GLY A 121 -8.41 -1.61 -20.63
C GLY A 121 -9.57 -1.62 -19.64
N HIS A 122 -9.45 -2.54 -18.71
CA HIS A 122 -10.40 -2.72 -17.62
C HIS A 122 -9.68 -3.12 -16.33
N LEU A 123 -10.16 -2.60 -15.21
CA LEU A 123 -9.75 -3.04 -13.88
C LEU A 123 -10.95 -3.50 -13.07
N SER A 124 -10.75 -4.54 -12.27
CA SER A 124 -11.70 -4.91 -11.23
C SER A 124 -11.86 -3.77 -10.20
N LYS A 125 -12.95 -3.77 -9.43
CA LYS A 125 -13.17 -2.80 -8.35
C LYS A 125 -11.96 -2.69 -7.41
N SER A 126 -11.41 -3.83 -6.98
CA SER A 126 -10.24 -3.88 -6.09
C SER A 126 -8.95 -3.41 -6.77
N GLY A 127 -8.80 -3.63 -8.08
CA GLY A 127 -7.70 -3.11 -8.87
C GLY A 127 -7.73 -1.59 -8.99
N LEU A 128 -8.92 -1.05 -9.29
CA LEU A 128 -9.12 0.40 -9.35
C LEU A 128 -8.88 1.08 -8.00
N GLU A 129 -9.34 0.48 -6.89
CA GLU A 129 -9.07 0.98 -5.54
C GLU A 129 -7.56 1.01 -5.23
N ALA A 130 -6.83 -0.03 -5.62
CA ALA A 130 -5.39 -0.07 -5.44
C ALA A 130 -4.69 0.99 -6.29
N LEU A 131 -5.05 1.13 -7.56
CA LEU A 131 -4.49 2.14 -8.46
C LEU A 131 -4.72 3.55 -7.89
N THR A 132 -5.95 3.87 -7.50
CA THR A 132 -6.30 5.15 -6.91
C THR A 132 -5.51 5.43 -5.62
N ALA A 133 -5.38 4.45 -4.73
CA ALA A 133 -4.59 4.61 -3.51
C ALA A 133 -3.12 4.95 -3.80
N TYR A 134 -2.54 4.36 -4.86
CA TYR A 134 -1.18 4.72 -5.29
C TYR A 134 -1.13 6.13 -5.88
N VAL A 135 -2.04 6.49 -6.77
CA VAL A 135 -2.10 7.82 -7.40
C VAL A 135 -2.28 8.92 -6.35
N ASP A 136 -3.13 8.70 -5.34
CA ASP A 136 -3.31 9.64 -4.22
C ASP A 136 -2.07 9.76 -3.32
N SER A 137 -1.20 8.74 -3.31
CA SER A 137 0.05 8.78 -2.54
C SER A 137 1.16 9.59 -3.20
N LEU A 138 1.03 9.96 -4.48
CA LEU A 138 2.02 10.74 -5.24
C LEU A 138 1.93 12.23 -4.88
N LYS A 139 2.97 12.72 -4.21
CA LYS A 139 3.12 14.12 -3.76
C LYS A 139 4.06 14.92 -4.64
#